data_34028a45cbf61717369c00012692d564
#
_entry.id   34028a45cbf61717369c00012692d564
#
_cell.length_a   1.000
_cell.length_b   1.000
_cell.length_c   1.000
_cell.angle_alpha   90.00
_cell.angle_beta   90.00
_cell.angle_gamma   90.00
#
_symmetry.space_group_name_H-M   'P 1'
#
loop_
_entity.id
_entity.type
_entity.pdbx_description
1 polymer ?
#
loop_
_entity_poly.entity_id
_entity_poly.type
_entity_poly.pdbx_seq_one_letter_code
_entity_poly.pdbx_strand_id
1 'polypeptide(L)'
;MKVLEYDVYDGFNKNGSSRQSEVTATYDELKELFGTPSYTDADPYAKVSCEWVLNVKVLDEDDPYVESEDDYQYEQVSVYAWKYGYIPVEETAWNIGGFDYNAGDIVKTIIEKKIPFAYSEVE
;
A
#
# COMPACT_ATOMS: atom_id res chain seq x y z
N MET A 1 -8.77 7.20 11.71
CA MET A 1 -9.20 6.42 10.54
C MET A 1 -8.97 4.94 10.78
N LYS A 2 -9.94 4.14 10.43
CA LYS A 2 -9.89 2.69 10.66
C LYS A 2 -9.74 1.98 9.32
N VAL A 3 -8.78 1.06 9.23
CA VAL A 3 -8.60 0.20 8.06
C VAL A 3 -9.44 -1.05 8.27
N LEU A 4 -10.36 -1.32 7.35
CA LEU A 4 -11.23 -2.48 7.44
C LEU A 4 -10.62 -3.68 6.72
N GLU A 5 -10.21 -3.48 5.47
CA GLU A 5 -9.55 -4.50 4.66
C GLU A 5 -8.89 -3.84 3.46
N TYR A 6 -8.12 -4.59 2.71
CA TYR A 6 -7.51 -4.07 1.49
C TYR A 6 -7.24 -5.21 0.51
N ASP A 7 -7.18 -4.86 -0.77
CA ASP A 7 -6.78 -5.75 -1.85
C ASP A 7 -5.50 -5.25 -2.47
N VAL A 8 -4.70 -6.17 -2.97
CA VAL A 8 -3.51 -5.85 -3.76
C VAL A 8 -3.83 -6.17 -5.22
N TYR A 9 -3.68 -5.19 -6.10
CA TYR A 9 -3.96 -5.45 -7.51
C TYR A 9 -3.09 -4.57 -8.40
N ASP A 10 -3.09 -4.88 -9.70
CA ASP A 10 -2.39 -4.10 -10.71
C ASP A 10 -3.43 -3.37 -11.57
N GLY A 11 -3.00 -2.59 -12.52
CA GLY A 11 -3.90 -1.85 -13.39
C GLY A 11 -4.43 -0.56 -12.79
N PHE A 12 -3.94 -0.18 -11.64
CA PHE A 12 -4.33 1.05 -10.97
C PHE A 12 -3.78 2.27 -11.69
N ASN A 13 -4.63 3.25 -11.95
CA ASN A 13 -4.21 4.50 -12.56
C ASN A 13 -3.63 5.43 -11.49
N LYS A 14 -2.32 5.63 -11.55
CA LYS A 14 -1.59 6.44 -10.57
C LYS A 14 -1.46 7.92 -10.99
N ASN A 15 -2.10 8.32 -12.07
CA ASN A 15 -2.07 9.72 -12.50
C ASN A 15 -2.67 10.60 -11.40
N GLY A 16 -1.91 11.57 -10.95
CA GLY A 16 -2.34 12.44 -9.85
C GLY A 16 -1.92 11.97 -8.48
N SER A 17 -1.38 10.75 -8.36
CA SER A 17 -0.81 10.31 -7.08
C SER A 17 0.58 10.88 -6.91
N SER A 18 1.02 11.02 -5.66
CA SER A 18 2.34 11.51 -5.34
C SER A 18 2.87 10.82 -4.09
N ARG A 19 4.19 10.95 -3.86
CA ARG A 19 4.80 10.43 -2.65
C ARG A 19 4.25 11.18 -1.44
N GLN A 20 3.72 10.45 -0.47
CA GLN A 20 3.13 11.02 0.74
C GLN A 20 3.99 10.79 1.97
N SER A 21 4.68 9.66 2.04
CA SER A 21 5.43 9.28 3.23
C SER A 21 6.41 8.16 2.89
N GLU A 22 7.02 7.57 3.92
CA GLU A 22 7.86 6.39 3.78
C GLU A 22 7.74 5.52 5.02
N VAL A 23 8.11 4.24 4.88
CA VAL A 23 8.10 3.30 5.98
C VAL A 23 9.33 2.41 5.85
N THR A 24 9.92 2.06 6.99
CA THR A 24 11.10 1.19 7.01
C THR A 24 10.64 -0.26 7.23
N ALA A 25 11.04 -1.14 6.32
CA ALA A 25 10.67 -2.55 6.37
C ALA A 25 11.59 -3.35 5.46
N THR A 26 11.55 -4.68 5.61
CA THR A 26 12.24 -5.57 4.67
C THR A 26 11.27 -6.00 3.58
N TYR A 27 11.82 -6.42 2.45
CA TYR A 27 11.01 -6.98 1.37
C TYR A 27 10.16 -8.15 1.86
N ASP A 28 10.77 -9.04 2.67
CA ASP A 28 10.06 -10.23 3.16
C ASP A 28 8.88 -9.86 4.06
N GLU A 29 9.03 -8.84 4.91
CA GLU A 29 7.94 -8.37 5.75
C GLU A 29 6.78 -7.86 4.89
N LEU A 30 7.08 -7.08 3.87
CA LEU A 30 6.05 -6.54 2.99
C LEU A 30 5.40 -7.63 2.15
N LYS A 31 6.20 -8.58 1.67
CA LYS A 31 5.67 -9.70 0.89
C LYS A 31 4.77 -10.60 1.72
N GLU A 32 5.10 -10.79 2.99
CA GLU A 32 4.25 -11.57 3.90
C GLU A 32 2.88 -10.92 4.09
N LEU A 33 2.85 -9.59 4.19
CA LEU A 33 1.60 -8.86 4.38
C LEU A 33 0.82 -8.68 3.08
N PHE A 34 1.50 -8.26 2.02
CA PHE A 34 0.83 -7.84 0.79
C PHE A 34 0.82 -8.88 -0.32
N GLY A 35 1.58 -9.97 -0.15
CA GLY A 35 1.67 -11.00 -1.18
C GLY A 35 2.63 -10.60 -2.30
N THR A 36 2.40 -11.14 -3.48
CA THR A 36 3.25 -10.86 -4.64
C THR A 36 3.12 -9.40 -5.06
N PRO A 37 4.24 -8.72 -5.32
CA PRO A 37 4.18 -7.32 -5.79
C PRO A 37 3.33 -7.17 -7.05
N SER A 38 2.65 -6.04 -7.15
CA SER A 38 1.87 -5.71 -8.34
C SER A 38 2.76 -5.47 -9.55
N TYR A 39 3.99 -5.02 -9.30
CA TYR A 39 4.92 -4.63 -10.35
C TYR A 39 6.35 -4.89 -9.89
N THR A 40 7.16 -5.44 -10.77
CA THR A 40 8.62 -5.56 -10.55
C THR A 40 9.33 -5.22 -11.85
N ASP A 41 10.53 -4.65 -11.75
CA ASP A 41 11.36 -4.34 -12.90
C ASP A 41 12.82 -4.62 -12.53
N ALA A 42 13.44 -5.49 -13.28
CA ALA A 42 14.84 -5.88 -13.07
C ALA A 42 15.82 -4.92 -13.75
N ASP A 43 15.34 -3.95 -14.54
CA ASP A 43 16.20 -3.00 -15.23
C ASP A 43 16.85 -2.08 -14.19
N PRO A 44 18.21 -2.04 -14.13
CA PRO A 44 18.89 -1.21 -13.14
C PRO A 44 18.66 0.29 -13.34
N TYR A 45 18.12 0.70 -14.47
CA TYR A 45 17.80 2.10 -14.74
C TYR A 45 16.33 2.43 -14.46
N ALA A 46 15.53 1.44 -14.07
CA ALA A 46 14.13 1.69 -13.71
C ALA A 46 14.05 2.52 -12.43
N LYS A 47 13.16 3.49 -12.40
CA LYS A 47 12.96 4.31 -11.20
C LYS A 47 12.29 3.51 -10.09
N VAL A 48 11.40 2.60 -10.44
CA VAL A 48 10.69 1.75 -9.49
C VAL A 48 11.06 0.31 -9.80
N SER A 49 11.67 -0.39 -8.83
CA SER A 49 12.07 -1.78 -9.01
C SER A 49 11.02 -2.75 -8.47
N CYS A 50 10.19 -2.31 -7.55
CA CYS A 50 9.19 -3.16 -6.92
C CYS A 50 8.09 -2.28 -6.35
N GLU A 51 6.84 -2.66 -6.57
CA GLU A 51 5.71 -1.87 -6.08
C GLU A 51 4.52 -2.76 -5.76
N TRP A 52 3.87 -2.48 -4.63
CA TRP A 52 2.56 -3.00 -4.31
C TRP A 52 1.56 -1.86 -4.43
N VAL A 53 0.45 -2.12 -5.11
CA VAL A 53 -0.65 -1.16 -5.23
C VAL A 53 -1.81 -1.73 -4.44
N LEU A 54 -2.31 -0.95 -3.49
CA LEU A 54 -3.35 -1.38 -2.56
C LEU A 54 -4.62 -0.56 -2.76
N ASN A 55 -5.75 -1.24 -2.77
CA ASN A 55 -7.05 -0.60 -2.70
C ASN A 55 -7.59 -0.87 -1.30
N VAL A 56 -7.60 0.16 -0.46
CA VAL A 56 -7.84 0.02 0.97
C VAL A 56 -9.23 0.52 1.33
N LYS A 57 -9.98 -0.33 2.02
CA LYS A 57 -11.30 0.01 2.53
C LYS A 57 -11.12 0.65 3.89
N VAL A 58 -11.49 1.91 4.02
CA VAL A 58 -11.26 2.69 5.24
C VAL A 58 -12.55 3.30 5.75
N LEU A 59 -12.58 3.54 7.05
CA LEU A 59 -13.69 4.17 7.71
C LEU A 59 -13.17 5.40 8.47
N ASP A 60 -13.73 6.56 8.19
CA ASP A 60 -13.40 7.78 8.92
C ASP A 60 -14.30 7.86 10.14
N GLU A 61 -13.80 7.42 11.27
CA GLU A 61 -14.55 7.37 12.53
C GLU A 61 -14.88 8.75 13.08
N ASP A 62 -14.17 9.79 12.63
CA ASP A 62 -14.38 11.15 13.10
C ASP A 62 -15.42 11.90 12.25
N ASP A 63 -15.86 11.30 11.14
CA ASP A 63 -16.87 11.91 10.28
C ASP A 63 -18.25 11.74 10.92
N PRO A 64 -18.96 12.84 11.20
CA PRO A 64 -20.29 12.74 11.82
C PRO A 64 -21.34 12.06 10.97
N TYR A 65 -21.11 11.92 9.67
CA TYR A 65 -22.03 11.23 8.78
C TYR A 65 -21.79 9.72 8.70
N VAL A 66 -20.72 9.23 9.32
CA VAL A 66 -20.42 7.79 9.37
C VAL A 66 -21.21 7.19 10.52
N GLU A 67 -22.13 6.28 10.23
CA GLU A 67 -22.98 5.65 11.23
C GLU A 67 -22.64 4.18 11.47
N SER A 68 -22.03 3.51 10.46
CA SER A 68 -21.68 2.10 10.56
C SER A 68 -20.52 1.79 9.65
N GLU A 69 -20.00 0.56 9.70
CA GLU A 69 -18.92 0.12 8.81
C GLU A 69 -19.37 0.04 7.35
N ASP A 70 -20.65 0.17 7.06
CA ASP A 70 -21.14 0.23 5.69
C ASP A 70 -20.90 1.61 5.06
N ASP A 71 -20.52 2.60 5.85
CA ASP A 71 -20.21 3.95 5.37
C ASP A 71 -18.73 4.11 5.03
N TYR A 72 -18.08 3.03 4.62
CA TYR A 72 -16.67 3.02 4.25
C TYR A 72 -16.42 3.70 2.91
N GLN A 73 -15.17 4.01 2.67
CA GLN A 73 -14.70 4.48 1.36
C GLN A 73 -13.41 3.73 1.01
N TYR A 74 -13.04 3.77 -0.27
CA TYR A 74 -11.80 3.18 -0.74
C TYR A 74 -10.75 4.25 -0.93
N GLU A 75 -9.51 3.93 -0.55
CA GLU A 75 -8.35 4.78 -0.85
C GLU A 75 -7.29 3.93 -1.49
N GLN A 76 -6.69 4.46 -2.54
CA GLN A 76 -5.64 3.78 -3.28
C GLN A 76 -4.29 4.29 -2.77
N VAL A 77 -3.44 3.36 -2.36
CA VAL A 77 -2.11 3.69 -1.88
C VAL A 77 -1.12 2.74 -2.53
N SER A 78 0.15 3.14 -2.56
CA SER A 78 1.21 2.28 -3.08
C SER A 78 2.39 2.26 -2.14
N VAL A 79 3.14 1.15 -2.17
CA VAL A 79 4.39 0.98 -1.43
C VAL A 79 5.42 0.56 -2.47
N TYR A 80 6.50 1.33 -2.62
CA TYR A 80 7.43 1.09 -3.71
C TYR A 80 8.87 1.43 -3.34
N ALA A 81 9.80 0.76 -4.04
CA ALA A 81 11.23 1.02 -3.94
C ALA A 81 11.63 1.98 -5.07
N TRP A 82 12.27 3.09 -4.71
CA TRP A 82 12.58 4.16 -5.66
C TRP A 82 14.08 4.24 -5.91
N LYS A 83 14.48 4.10 -7.17
CA LYS A 83 15.86 4.29 -7.65
C LYS A 83 16.89 3.34 -7.06
N TYR A 84 16.48 2.13 -6.68
CA TYR A 84 17.42 1.14 -6.16
C TYR A 84 18.13 0.35 -7.28
N GLY A 85 17.52 0.22 -8.44
CA GLY A 85 18.05 -0.62 -9.50
C GLY A 85 17.96 -2.11 -9.23
N TYR A 86 17.38 -2.50 -8.08
CA TYR A 86 17.18 -3.88 -7.67
C TYR A 86 16.10 -3.89 -6.59
N ILE A 87 15.60 -5.07 -6.26
CA ILE A 87 14.64 -5.20 -5.16
C ILE A 87 15.43 -5.27 -3.86
N PRO A 88 15.31 -4.27 -2.96
CA PRO A 88 16.07 -4.28 -1.71
C PRO A 88 15.49 -5.32 -0.74
N VAL A 89 16.33 -6.27 -0.30
CA VAL A 89 15.90 -7.34 0.62
C VAL A 89 16.16 -7.01 2.07
N GLU A 90 17.15 -6.15 2.34
CA GLU A 90 17.44 -5.73 3.70
C GLU A 90 16.46 -4.63 4.13
N GLU A 91 16.51 -4.26 5.41
CA GLU A 91 15.67 -3.19 5.94
C GLU A 91 15.94 -1.89 5.19
N THR A 92 14.90 -1.31 4.64
CA THR A 92 15.00 -0.22 3.69
C THR A 92 13.82 0.72 3.90
N ALA A 93 14.01 1.99 3.56
CA ALA A 93 12.91 2.97 3.54
C ALA A 93 12.15 2.82 2.24
N TRP A 94 10.93 2.32 2.34
CA TRP A 94 10.01 2.19 1.20
C TRP A 94 9.14 3.43 1.10
N ASN A 95 8.97 3.93 -0.11
CA ASN A 95 8.10 5.09 -0.33
C ASN A 95 6.63 4.67 -0.32
N ILE A 96 5.81 5.57 0.19
CA ILE A 96 4.36 5.40 0.20
C ILE A 96 3.77 6.48 -0.69
N GLY A 97 3.02 6.07 -1.71
CA GLY A 97 2.34 6.99 -2.61
C GLY A 97 0.84 6.94 -2.44
N GLY A 98 0.16 7.97 -2.89
CA GLY A 98 -1.30 8.01 -2.84
C GLY A 98 -1.83 9.36 -3.30
N PHE A 99 -3.15 9.50 -3.23
CA PHE A 99 -3.85 10.71 -3.64
C PHE A 99 -4.16 11.61 -2.46
N ASP A 100 -4.00 11.10 -1.24
CA ASP A 100 -4.38 11.80 -0.03
C ASP A 100 -3.23 11.74 0.98
N TYR A 101 -3.16 12.75 1.84
CA TYR A 101 -2.11 12.86 2.86
C TYR A 101 -2.14 11.73 3.90
N ASN A 102 -3.27 11.04 4.04
CA ASN A 102 -3.40 9.95 5.01
C ASN A 102 -2.86 8.60 4.50
N ALA A 103 -2.32 8.56 3.28
CA ALA A 103 -1.78 7.32 2.71
C ALA A 103 -0.71 6.70 3.61
N GLY A 104 0.16 7.53 4.18
CA GLY A 104 1.21 7.06 5.08
C GLY A 104 0.64 6.39 6.32
N ASP A 105 -0.35 7.00 6.94
CA ASP A 105 -0.97 6.45 8.13
C ASP A 105 -1.69 5.12 7.85
N ILE A 106 -2.32 5.03 6.68
CA ILE A 106 -3.00 3.80 6.26
C ILE A 106 -2.00 2.65 6.14
N VAL A 107 -0.91 2.85 5.42
CA VAL A 107 0.09 1.79 5.22
C VAL A 107 0.76 1.42 6.54
N LYS A 108 1.12 2.41 7.36
CA LYS A 108 1.76 2.14 8.65
C LYS A 108 0.83 1.37 9.59
N THR A 109 -0.46 1.67 9.55
CA THR A 109 -1.46 0.94 10.34
C THR A 109 -1.52 -0.53 9.91
N ILE A 110 -1.52 -0.80 8.60
CA ILE A 110 -1.55 -2.15 8.08
C ILE A 110 -0.31 -2.93 8.56
N ILE A 111 0.86 -2.32 8.46
CA ILE A 111 2.12 -2.97 8.83
C ILE A 111 2.18 -3.20 10.34
N GLU A 112 1.83 -2.19 11.13
CA GLU A 112 1.90 -2.26 12.59
C GLU A 112 0.93 -3.30 13.16
N LYS A 113 -0.28 -3.34 12.64
CA LYS A 113 -1.31 -4.28 13.10
C LYS A 113 -1.27 -5.62 12.37
N LYS A 114 -0.38 -5.75 11.37
CA LYS A 114 -0.25 -6.96 10.55
C LYS A 114 -1.57 -7.42 9.96
N ILE A 115 -2.30 -6.48 9.38
CA ILE A 115 -3.58 -6.75 8.74
C ILE A 115 -3.33 -7.50 7.43
N PRO A 116 -3.81 -8.74 7.26
CA PRO A 116 -3.60 -9.47 6.01
C PRO A 116 -4.48 -8.90 4.89
N PHE A 117 -4.03 -9.04 3.65
CA PHE A 117 -4.85 -8.59 2.52
C PHE A 117 -6.08 -9.50 2.38
N ALA A 118 -7.18 -8.88 1.95
CA ALA A 118 -8.40 -9.61 1.69
C ALA A 118 -8.25 -10.33 0.36
N TYR A 119 -8.02 -11.61 0.41
CA TYR A 119 -7.77 -12.40 -0.77
C TYR A 119 -9.02 -13.13 -1.16
N SER A 120 -9.59 -12.66 -2.23
CA SER A 120 -10.73 -13.37 -2.69
C SER A 120 -10.29 -14.46 -3.61
N GLU A 121 -10.17 -15.53 -3.21
CA GLU A 121 -9.82 -16.49 -3.92
C GLU A 121 -10.65 -17.17 -4.55
N VAL A 122 -10.61 -17.41 -5.21
CA VAL A 122 -11.36 -18.04 -5.77
C VAL A 122 -10.94 -19.12 -6.43
N GLU A 123 -10.83 -19.55 -6.28
CA GLU A 123 -10.26 -20.48 -6.74
C GLU A 123 -10.54 -21.20 -6.93
#